data_96ef6c7f662a52feb2a5c6073745a78a
#
_entry.id   96ef6c7f662a52feb2a5c6073745a78a
#
_cell.length_a   1.000
_cell.length_b   1.000
_cell.length_c   1.000
_cell.angle_alpha   90.00
_cell.angle_beta   90.00
_cell.angle_gamma   90.00
#
_symmetry.space_group_name_H-M   'P 1'
#
loop_
_entity.id
_entity.type
_entity.pdbx_description
1 polymer ?
#
loop_
_entity_poly.entity_id
_entity_poly.type
_entity_poly.pdbx_seq_one_letter_code
_entity_poly.pdbx_strand_id
1 'polypeptide(L)'
;MHELLGDSARGCDYAAVRLRVDGDRIVDADADGLAADLRGLTLLEAAAVGGETLAVDALANALAPAFRAAPDPERVAVGVSGGVDSAVALLKAGPRALGVTLRLWLDPNGPDAERACCSPSAVLAARETCHALGLPHVTLDLREPFRKAVVAPFVAGYARGETPNPCIRCNGGFRFAQLLAFARRAGAGRLATGHYARTVERDGRLLLARAADERKDQSYMLATLDPKHLQRLWFPLGEQTKEQTRAEAVAAGLAVAERAESQEACFLAGER
;
A
#
# COMPACT_ATOMS: atom_id res chain seq x y z
N MET A 1 28.24 -2.55 -0.08
CA MET A 1 27.56 -3.68 0.59
C MET A 1 26.84 -3.17 1.84
N HIS A 2 25.59 -3.56 2.03
CA HIS A 2 24.77 -3.21 3.21
C HIS A 2 24.15 -4.47 3.79
N GLU A 3 23.97 -4.49 5.10
CA GLU A 3 23.22 -5.55 5.78
C GLU A 3 21.77 -5.07 6.02
N LEU A 4 20.81 -5.94 5.72
CA LEU A 4 19.40 -5.73 5.99
C LEU A 4 18.93 -6.80 6.97
N LEU A 5 18.21 -6.38 7.99
CA LEU A 5 17.67 -7.26 9.02
C LEU A 5 16.16 -7.10 9.07
N GLY A 6 15.46 -8.20 9.18
CA GLY A 6 14.02 -8.23 9.41
C GLY A 6 13.64 -9.42 10.25
N ASP A 7 12.59 -9.26 11.02
CA ASP A 7 12.04 -10.30 11.88
C ASP A 7 10.52 -10.30 11.86
N SER A 8 9.92 -11.39 12.24
CA SER A 8 8.49 -11.53 12.45
C SER A 8 8.21 -12.56 13.54
N ALA A 9 7.13 -12.35 14.29
CA ALA A 9 6.68 -13.26 15.33
C ALA A 9 5.16 -13.41 15.34
N ARG A 10 4.69 -14.64 15.65
CA ARG A 10 3.25 -14.94 15.85
C ARG A 10 3.13 -15.89 17.05
N GLY A 11 2.61 -15.40 18.17
CA GLY A 11 2.58 -16.18 19.40
C GLY A 11 3.99 -16.52 19.89
N CYS A 12 4.32 -17.81 19.93
CA CYS A 12 5.66 -18.30 20.31
C CYS A 12 6.58 -18.52 19.10
N ASP A 13 6.07 -18.42 17.89
CA ASP A 13 6.85 -18.64 16.67
C ASP A 13 7.58 -17.35 16.28
N TYR A 14 8.81 -17.50 15.80
CA TYR A 14 9.69 -16.39 15.42
C TYR A 14 10.48 -16.75 14.18
N ALA A 15 10.68 -15.79 13.30
CA ALA A 15 11.57 -15.89 12.16
C ALA A 15 12.38 -14.60 11.99
N ALA A 16 13.63 -14.75 11.60
CA ALA A 16 14.52 -13.63 11.28
C ALA A 16 15.16 -13.85 9.92
N VAL A 17 15.39 -12.75 9.23
CA VAL A 17 16.06 -12.71 7.94
C VAL A 17 17.20 -11.71 7.99
N ARG A 18 18.37 -12.16 7.57
CA ARG A 18 19.55 -11.31 7.38
C ARG A 18 19.97 -11.38 5.92
N LEU A 19 20.07 -10.24 5.27
CA LEU A 19 20.49 -10.14 3.88
C LEU A 19 21.74 -9.27 3.79
N ARG A 20 22.70 -9.66 2.98
CA ARG A 20 23.76 -8.76 2.51
C ARG A 20 23.46 -8.38 1.07
N VAL A 21 23.43 -7.08 0.79
CA VAL A 21 23.07 -6.55 -0.53
C VAL A 21 24.22 -5.69 -1.08
N ASP A 22 24.40 -5.78 -2.39
CA ASP A 22 25.26 -4.88 -3.15
C ASP A 22 24.44 -4.23 -4.25
N GLY A 23 24.32 -2.91 -4.20
CA GLY A 23 23.35 -2.22 -5.02
C GLY A 23 21.92 -2.63 -4.67
N ASP A 24 21.21 -3.18 -5.63
CA ASP A 24 19.85 -3.73 -5.51
C ASP A 24 19.80 -5.26 -5.52
N ARG A 25 20.98 -5.94 -5.42
CA ARG A 25 21.10 -7.41 -5.53
C ARG A 25 21.51 -8.03 -4.21
N ILE A 26 20.86 -9.12 -3.84
CA ILE A 26 21.19 -9.94 -2.67
C ILE A 26 22.42 -10.80 -3.01
N VAL A 27 23.52 -10.58 -2.29
CA VAL A 27 24.76 -11.36 -2.47
C VAL A 27 24.88 -12.49 -1.46
N ASP A 28 24.19 -12.37 -0.32
CA ASP A 28 24.12 -13.40 0.70
C ASP A 28 22.82 -13.27 1.51
N ALA A 29 22.30 -14.40 1.99
CA ALA A 29 21.08 -14.45 2.77
C ALA A 29 21.20 -15.53 3.84
N ASP A 30 20.73 -15.19 5.03
CA ASP A 30 20.50 -16.09 6.15
C ASP A 30 19.03 -15.93 6.56
N ALA A 31 18.23 -16.94 6.22
CA ALA A 31 16.78 -16.91 6.42
C ALA A 31 16.28 -18.34 6.49
N ASP A 32 15.59 -18.69 7.55
CA ASP A 32 15.03 -20.02 7.75
C ASP A 32 14.10 -20.39 6.59
N GLY A 33 14.49 -21.39 5.81
CA GLY A 33 13.71 -21.91 4.67
C GLY A 33 13.71 -21.09 3.37
N LEU A 34 14.32 -19.90 3.34
CA LEU A 34 14.34 -19.02 2.15
C LEU A 34 15.76 -18.75 1.60
N ALA A 35 16.81 -19.11 2.30
CA ALA A 35 18.18 -18.67 1.97
C ALA A 35 18.66 -19.08 0.57
N ALA A 36 18.31 -20.28 0.09
CA ALA A 36 18.72 -20.76 -1.22
C ALA A 36 18.04 -20.00 -2.37
N ASP A 37 16.82 -19.54 -2.15
CA ASP A 37 16.01 -18.89 -3.19
C ASP A 37 16.27 -17.38 -3.29
N LEU A 38 16.95 -16.78 -2.32
CA LEU A 38 17.16 -15.33 -2.25
C LEU A 38 18.50 -14.86 -2.87
N ARG A 39 19.51 -15.71 -2.87
CA ARG A 39 20.84 -15.33 -3.40
C ARG A 39 20.79 -15.07 -4.90
N GLY A 40 21.36 -13.92 -5.29
CA GLY A 40 21.40 -13.48 -6.68
C GLY A 40 20.16 -12.72 -7.14
N LEU A 41 19.06 -12.73 -6.36
CA LEU A 41 17.88 -11.95 -6.67
C LEU A 41 18.12 -10.44 -6.47
N THR A 42 17.45 -9.63 -7.25
CA THR A 42 17.27 -8.20 -6.95
C THR A 42 16.28 -8.03 -5.79
N LEU A 43 16.28 -6.88 -5.13
CA LEU A 43 15.29 -6.56 -4.10
C LEU A 43 13.85 -6.62 -4.65
N LEU A 44 13.68 -6.30 -5.94
CA LEU A 44 12.38 -6.39 -6.61
C LEU A 44 11.91 -7.84 -6.77
N GLU A 45 12.80 -8.73 -7.24
CA GLU A 45 12.50 -10.16 -7.39
C GLU A 45 12.25 -10.82 -6.02
N ALA A 46 13.06 -10.47 -5.02
CA ALA A 46 12.87 -10.97 -3.65
C ALA A 46 11.52 -10.54 -3.04
N ALA A 47 11.01 -9.37 -3.39
CA ALA A 47 9.70 -8.90 -2.95
C ALA A 47 8.53 -9.66 -3.59
N ALA A 48 8.78 -10.50 -4.59
CA ALA A 48 7.79 -11.39 -5.22
C ALA A 48 7.83 -12.81 -4.63
N VAL A 49 8.77 -13.12 -3.74
CA VAL A 49 8.85 -14.43 -3.08
C VAL A 49 7.63 -14.60 -2.18
N GLY A 50 6.75 -15.53 -2.59
CA GLY A 50 5.50 -15.82 -1.90
C GLY A 50 5.67 -16.86 -0.80
N GLY A 51 4.63 -17.03 0.00
CA GLY A 51 4.51 -18.01 1.08
C GLY A 51 3.78 -17.44 2.29
N GLU A 52 3.19 -18.31 3.08
CA GLU A 52 2.46 -17.95 4.31
C GLU A 52 3.37 -17.97 5.57
N THR A 53 4.65 -18.12 5.39
CA THR A 53 5.58 -18.34 6.49
C THR A 53 5.98 -17.04 7.17
N LEU A 54 6.34 -17.12 8.43
CA LEU A 54 6.95 -16.02 9.19
C LEU A 54 8.24 -15.52 8.54
N ALA A 55 8.97 -16.40 7.84
CA ALA A 55 10.17 -16.03 7.10
C ALA A 55 9.87 -15.04 5.96
N VAL A 56 8.72 -15.18 5.26
CA VAL A 56 8.31 -14.21 4.24
C VAL A 56 7.92 -12.86 4.86
N ASP A 57 7.29 -12.86 6.04
CA ASP A 57 7.02 -11.64 6.80
C ASP A 57 8.33 -10.95 7.22
N ALA A 58 9.29 -11.71 7.72
CA ALA A 58 10.61 -11.21 8.11
C ALA A 58 11.38 -10.66 6.89
N LEU A 59 11.31 -11.35 5.75
CA LEU A 59 11.89 -10.88 4.49
C LEU A 59 11.27 -9.54 4.06
N ALA A 60 9.96 -9.42 4.09
CA ALA A 60 9.28 -8.17 3.76
C ALA A 60 9.71 -7.01 4.67
N ASN A 61 9.89 -7.28 5.97
CA ASN A 61 10.39 -6.30 6.93
C ASN A 61 11.85 -5.91 6.67
N ALA A 62 12.70 -6.86 6.27
CA ALA A 62 14.10 -6.59 5.90
C ALA A 62 14.20 -5.73 4.63
N LEU A 63 13.39 -6.02 3.60
CA LEU A 63 13.46 -5.34 2.30
C LEU A 63 12.96 -3.89 2.37
N ALA A 64 11.91 -3.60 3.11
CA ALA A 64 11.17 -2.34 3.07
C ALA A 64 12.04 -1.07 3.25
N PRO A 65 12.96 -0.99 4.24
CA PRO A 65 13.76 0.22 4.46
C PRO A 65 14.70 0.56 3.31
N ALA A 66 15.28 -0.46 2.67
CA ALA A 66 16.30 -0.32 1.63
C ALA A 66 15.76 -0.53 0.21
N PHE A 67 14.46 -0.83 0.08
CA PHE A 67 13.86 -1.19 -1.20
C PHE A 67 14.12 -0.13 -2.26
N ARG A 68 14.70 -0.56 -3.36
CA ARG A 68 14.95 0.21 -4.57
C ARG A 68 14.99 -0.72 -5.77
N ALA A 69 14.67 -0.19 -6.94
CA ALA A 69 14.82 -0.92 -8.19
C ALA A 69 15.25 0.03 -9.30
N ALA A 70 15.84 -0.52 -10.36
CA ALA A 70 16.19 0.25 -11.55
C ALA A 70 14.96 0.95 -12.14
N PRO A 71 15.11 2.16 -12.70
CA PRO A 71 14.02 2.88 -13.32
C PRO A 71 13.37 2.06 -14.45
N ASP A 72 12.05 2.00 -14.42
CA ASP A 72 11.23 1.40 -15.47
C ASP A 72 9.98 2.29 -15.63
N PRO A 73 9.90 3.09 -16.72
CA PRO A 73 8.79 4.00 -16.96
C PRO A 73 7.41 3.32 -17.05
N GLU A 74 7.39 2.02 -17.42
CA GLU A 74 6.16 1.24 -17.52
C GLU A 74 5.77 0.56 -16.20
N ARG A 75 6.67 0.53 -15.22
CA ARG A 75 6.33 0.02 -13.88
C ARG A 75 5.32 0.92 -13.20
N VAL A 76 4.28 0.30 -12.64
CA VAL A 76 3.25 0.97 -11.88
C VAL A 76 3.34 0.56 -10.41
N ALA A 77 3.66 1.49 -9.52
CA ALA A 77 3.48 1.25 -8.09
C ALA A 77 1.99 1.36 -7.77
N VAL A 78 1.43 0.40 -7.04
CA VAL A 78 0.02 0.37 -6.70
C VAL A 78 -0.15 0.38 -5.20
N GLY A 79 -0.83 1.38 -4.67
CA GLY A 79 -1.22 1.42 -3.25
C GLY A 79 -2.27 0.34 -2.96
N VAL A 80 -1.89 -0.73 -2.25
CA VAL A 80 -2.76 -1.88 -1.94
C VAL A 80 -3.15 -1.85 -0.47
N SER A 81 -4.45 -1.90 -0.19
CA SER A 81 -5.01 -1.84 1.17
C SER A 81 -5.60 -3.17 1.66
N GLY A 82 -5.50 -4.23 0.86
CA GLY A 82 -6.15 -5.51 1.13
C GLY A 82 -7.67 -5.52 0.88
N GLY A 83 -8.23 -4.44 0.31
CA GLY A 83 -9.63 -4.36 -0.11
C GLY A 83 -9.78 -4.55 -1.62
N VAL A 84 -11.00 -4.85 -2.07
CA VAL A 84 -11.34 -5.17 -3.46
C VAL A 84 -10.92 -4.07 -4.45
N ASP A 85 -11.12 -2.81 -4.11
CA ASP A 85 -10.81 -1.69 -5.02
C ASP A 85 -9.32 -1.61 -5.35
N SER A 86 -8.46 -1.74 -4.35
CA SER A 86 -7.02 -1.74 -4.55
C SER A 86 -6.51 -2.98 -5.28
N ALA A 87 -7.20 -4.12 -5.08
CA ALA A 87 -6.88 -5.36 -5.78
C ALA A 87 -7.22 -5.27 -7.28
N VAL A 88 -8.37 -4.68 -7.64
CA VAL A 88 -8.71 -4.44 -9.04
C VAL A 88 -7.80 -3.38 -9.66
N ALA A 89 -7.41 -2.34 -8.92
CA ALA A 89 -6.42 -1.39 -9.39
C ALA A 89 -5.07 -2.07 -9.70
N LEU A 90 -4.65 -3.04 -8.86
CA LEU A 90 -3.46 -3.85 -9.09
C LEU A 90 -3.59 -4.73 -10.34
N LEU A 91 -4.74 -5.41 -10.52
CA LEU A 91 -5.04 -6.22 -11.70
C LEU A 91 -4.94 -5.37 -12.98
N LYS A 92 -5.55 -4.18 -13.00
CA LYS A 92 -5.50 -3.25 -14.15
C LYS A 92 -4.09 -2.70 -14.43
N ALA A 93 -3.24 -2.62 -13.42
CA ALA A 93 -1.85 -2.19 -13.59
C ALA A 93 -0.98 -3.24 -14.30
N GLY A 94 -1.43 -4.51 -14.33
CA GLY A 94 -0.85 -5.57 -15.14
C GLY A 94 0.48 -6.11 -14.60
N PRO A 95 1.23 -6.87 -15.43
CA PRO A 95 2.36 -7.68 -14.98
C PRO A 95 3.60 -6.88 -14.55
N ARG A 96 3.64 -5.59 -14.81
CA ARG A 96 4.70 -4.68 -14.33
C ARG A 96 4.31 -3.90 -13.08
N ALA A 97 3.22 -4.31 -12.42
CA ALA A 97 2.80 -3.69 -11.17
C ALA A 97 3.70 -4.12 -10.01
N LEU A 98 3.79 -3.24 -9.03
CA LEU A 98 4.40 -3.47 -7.72
C LEU A 98 3.45 -2.99 -6.65
N GLY A 99 2.96 -3.91 -5.81
CA GLY A 99 2.09 -3.57 -4.69
C GLY A 99 2.86 -2.91 -3.54
N VAL A 100 2.28 -1.86 -2.97
CA VAL A 100 2.81 -1.23 -1.76
C VAL A 100 1.71 -1.00 -0.75
N THR A 101 1.91 -1.50 0.46
CA THR A 101 0.99 -1.31 1.58
C THR A 101 1.63 -0.40 2.63
N LEU A 102 0.85 0.54 3.15
CA LEU A 102 1.27 1.42 4.25
C LEU A 102 0.69 0.88 5.56
N ARG A 103 1.54 0.48 6.50
CA ARG A 103 1.15 0.22 7.88
C ARG A 103 1.14 1.56 8.62
N LEU A 104 -0.05 2.12 8.86
CA LEU A 104 -0.22 3.47 9.37
C LEU A 104 -0.52 3.52 10.86
N TRP A 105 -1.27 2.55 11.37
CA TRP A 105 -1.72 2.55 12.75
C TRP A 105 -1.83 1.14 13.29
N LEU A 106 -1.49 0.98 14.54
CA LEU A 106 -1.82 -0.16 15.38
C LEU A 106 -2.24 0.45 16.72
N ASP A 107 -3.43 0.13 17.19
CA ASP A 107 -3.88 0.57 18.50
C ASP A 107 -3.14 -0.27 19.56
N PRO A 108 -2.29 0.34 20.41
CA PRO A 108 -1.55 -0.41 21.41
C PRO A 108 -2.45 -0.98 22.53
N ASN A 109 -3.67 -0.46 22.67
CA ASN A 109 -4.60 -0.84 23.73
C ASN A 109 -5.95 -1.37 23.21
N GLY A 110 -6.12 -1.43 21.88
CA GLY A 110 -7.36 -1.85 21.26
C GLY A 110 -7.36 -3.32 20.85
N PRO A 111 -8.51 -3.98 20.82
CA PRO A 111 -8.65 -5.23 20.08
C PRO A 111 -8.21 -4.98 18.64
N ASP A 112 -7.58 -5.98 18.01
CA ASP A 112 -7.19 -5.91 16.61
C ASP A 112 -8.34 -5.33 15.79
N ALA A 113 -8.18 -4.09 15.33
CA ALA A 113 -9.21 -3.42 14.55
C ALA A 113 -9.23 -4.07 13.16
N GLU A 114 -9.85 -5.25 13.05
CA GLU A 114 -9.92 -6.08 11.83
C GLU A 114 -10.48 -5.32 10.61
N ARG A 115 -11.16 -4.21 10.87
CA ARG A 115 -11.79 -3.38 9.83
C ARG A 115 -10.94 -2.20 9.35
N ALA A 116 -9.81 -1.96 9.97
CA ALA A 116 -8.90 -0.90 9.53
C ALA A 116 -8.11 -1.33 8.28
N CYS A 117 -7.92 -0.41 7.33
CA CYS A 117 -7.14 -0.66 6.10
C CYS A 117 -5.64 -0.92 6.34
N CYS A 118 -5.18 -0.90 7.57
CA CYS A 118 -3.80 -1.17 8.02
C CYS A 118 -3.75 -2.25 9.11
N SER A 119 -4.83 -3.01 9.32
CA SER A 119 -4.82 -4.18 10.21
C SER A 119 -3.82 -5.23 9.70
N PRO A 120 -3.28 -6.09 10.58
CA PRO A 120 -2.41 -7.19 10.15
C PRO A 120 -3.05 -8.07 9.07
N SER A 121 -4.36 -8.37 9.20
CA SER A 121 -5.12 -9.13 8.20
C SER A 121 -5.26 -8.41 6.86
N ALA A 122 -5.35 -7.07 6.85
CA ALA A 122 -5.40 -6.29 5.62
C ALA A 122 -4.04 -6.27 4.90
N VAL A 123 -2.94 -6.13 5.67
CA VAL A 123 -1.58 -6.20 5.11
C VAL A 123 -1.31 -7.59 4.52
N LEU A 124 -1.70 -8.66 5.23
CA LEU A 124 -1.58 -10.03 4.74
C LEU A 124 -2.37 -10.22 3.44
N ALA A 125 -3.65 -9.84 3.41
CA ALA A 125 -4.50 -9.95 2.22
C ALA A 125 -3.95 -9.15 1.02
N ALA A 126 -3.35 -7.98 1.27
CA ALA A 126 -2.70 -7.20 0.23
C ALA A 126 -1.50 -7.94 -0.39
N ARG A 127 -0.64 -8.53 0.46
CA ARG A 127 0.50 -9.32 0.02
C ARG A 127 0.07 -10.57 -0.74
N GLU A 128 -0.86 -11.34 -0.18
CA GLU A 128 -1.40 -12.54 -0.82
C GLU A 128 -2.00 -12.25 -2.19
N THR A 129 -2.74 -11.15 -2.32
CA THR A 129 -3.27 -10.70 -3.61
C THR A 129 -2.15 -10.42 -4.61
N CYS A 130 -1.08 -9.72 -4.19
CA CYS A 130 0.05 -9.46 -5.07
C CYS A 130 0.74 -10.76 -5.50
N HIS A 131 1.07 -11.63 -4.55
CA HIS A 131 1.78 -12.89 -4.82
C HIS A 131 0.95 -13.87 -5.66
N ALA A 132 -0.37 -13.94 -5.44
CA ALA A 132 -1.28 -14.74 -6.28
C ALA A 132 -1.29 -14.27 -7.74
N LEU A 133 -1.03 -12.99 -7.98
CA LEU A 133 -0.87 -12.40 -9.32
C LEU A 133 0.58 -12.46 -9.84
N GLY A 134 1.51 -13.10 -9.11
CA GLY A 134 2.94 -13.14 -9.46
C GLY A 134 3.65 -11.79 -9.35
N LEU A 135 3.13 -10.87 -8.53
CA LEU A 135 3.62 -9.50 -8.41
C LEU A 135 4.39 -9.29 -7.10
N PRO A 136 5.44 -8.45 -7.11
CA PRO A 136 6.15 -8.06 -5.89
C PRO A 136 5.27 -7.21 -4.98
N HIS A 137 5.51 -7.34 -3.67
CA HIS A 137 4.83 -6.57 -2.63
C HIS A 137 5.79 -6.03 -1.58
N VAL A 138 5.62 -4.79 -1.18
CA VAL A 138 6.39 -4.15 -0.11
C VAL A 138 5.46 -3.51 0.91
N THR A 139 5.73 -3.73 2.19
CA THR A 139 5.02 -3.06 3.29
C THR A 139 5.91 -1.99 3.90
N LEU A 140 5.43 -0.76 3.95
CA LEU A 140 6.13 0.35 4.61
C LEU A 140 5.54 0.58 6.00
N ASP A 141 6.35 0.46 7.03
CA ASP A 141 5.95 0.82 8.40
C ASP A 141 6.08 2.33 8.59
N LEU A 142 4.93 2.99 8.65
CA LEU A 142 4.81 4.44 8.78
C LEU A 142 4.01 4.82 10.03
N ARG A 143 3.88 3.93 11.01
CA ARG A 143 3.07 4.15 12.22
C ARG A 143 3.48 5.42 12.97
N GLU A 144 4.75 5.58 13.25
CA GLU A 144 5.24 6.75 13.98
C GLU A 144 5.16 8.06 13.15
N PRO A 145 5.58 8.10 11.87
CA PRO A 145 5.31 9.25 11.00
C PRO A 145 3.83 9.62 10.90
N PHE A 146 2.95 8.63 10.79
CA PHE A 146 1.49 8.84 10.70
C PHE A 146 0.94 9.42 12.01
N ARG A 147 1.35 8.87 13.16
CA ARG A 147 0.96 9.39 14.48
C ARG A 147 1.28 10.88 14.59
N LYS A 148 2.49 11.28 14.19
CA LYS A 148 2.93 12.70 14.24
C LYS A 148 2.19 13.58 13.25
N ALA A 149 2.00 13.13 12.02
CA ALA A 149 1.48 13.96 10.93
C ALA A 149 -0.05 14.04 10.88
N VAL A 150 -0.76 13.00 11.35
CA VAL A 150 -2.21 12.88 11.21
C VAL A 150 -2.91 12.78 12.56
N VAL A 151 -2.52 11.84 13.41
CA VAL A 151 -3.24 11.55 14.66
C VAL A 151 -3.08 12.66 15.68
N ALA A 152 -1.84 13.08 15.96
CA ALA A 152 -1.59 14.12 16.96
C ALA A 152 -2.26 15.46 16.62
N PRO A 153 -2.20 15.98 15.36
CA PRO A 153 -2.95 17.17 14.97
C PRO A 153 -4.47 17.01 15.04
N PHE A 154 -4.99 15.79 14.77
CA PHE A 154 -6.41 15.49 14.90
C PHE A 154 -6.87 15.63 16.35
N VAL A 155 -6.17 14.97 17.28
CA VAL A 155 -6.45 15.05 18.73
C VAL A 155 -6.34 16.50 19.23
N ALA A 156 -5.29 17.22 18.85
CA ALA A 156 -5.11 18.61 19.22
C ALA A 156 -6.22 19.54 18.68
N GLY A 157 -6.73 19.26 17.47
CA GLY A 157 -7.87 19.98 16.90
C GLY A 157 -9.14 19.81 17.72
N TYR A 158 -9.48 18.56 18.06
CA TYR A 158 -10.62 18.27 18.93
C TYR A 158 -10.50 18.95 20.31
N ALA A 159 -9.32 18.95 20.91
CA ALA A 159 -9.06 19.62 22.17
C ALA A 159 -9.29 21.15 22.09
N ARG A 160 -9.26 21.75 20.89
CA ARG A 160 -9.59 23.17 20.66
C ARG A 160 -11.04 23.40 20.23
N GLY A 161 -11.88 22.36 20.19
CA GLY A 161 -13.26 22.44 19.71
C GLY A 161 -13.42 22.46 18.19
N GLU A 162 -12.38 22.11 17.43
CA GLU A 162 -12.42 21.96 15.98
C GLU A 162 -12.99 20.57 15.60
N THR A 163 -13.46 20.43 14.36
CA THR A 163 -13.92 19.14 13.79
C THR A 163 -13.06 18.77 12.57
N PRO A 164 -11.76 18.45 12.76
CA PRO A 164 -10.85 18.16 11.65
C PRO A 164 -11.25 16.86 10.95
N ASN A 165 -11.10 16.83 9.61
CA ASN A 165 -11.24 15.59 8.83
C ASN A 165 -9.87 14.93 8.64
N PRO A 166 -9.56 13.83 9.34
CA PRO A 166 -8.27 13.18 9.27
C PRO A 166 -8.04 12.49 7.93
N CYS A 167 -9.10 12.03 7.24
CA CYS A 167 -9.00 11.34 5.96
C CYS A 167 -8.50 12.27 4.84
N ILE A 168 -8.97 13.52 4.80
CA ILE A 168 -8.47 14.53 3.86
C ILE A 168 -6.99 14.81 4.12
N ARG A 169 -6.61 15.02 5.38
CA ARG A 169 -5.21 15.25 5.76
C ARG A 169 -4.31 14.06 5.42
N CYS A 170 -4.80 12.84 5.67
CA CYS A 170 -4.07 11.62 5.36
C CYS A 170 -3.92 11.45 3.86
N ASN A 171 -5.01 11.40 3.11
CA ASN A 171 -4.96 11.11 1.67
C ASN A 171 -4.33 12.26 0.86
N GLY A 172 -4.78 13.49 1.03
CA GLY A 172 -4.27 14.62 0.24
C GLY A 172 -2.82 15.00 0.52
N GLY A 173 -2.30 14.72 1.72
CA GLY A 173 -0.94 15.08 2.11
C GLY A 173 -0.06 13.87 2.39
N PHE A 174 -0.30 13.19 3.51
CA PHE A 174 0.63 12.19 4.05
C PHE A 174 0.76 10.94 3.15
N ARG A 175 -0.35 10.26 2.86
CA ARG A 175 -0.35 8.96 2.14
C ARG A 175 0.27 9.07 0.76
N PHE A 176 -0.18 10.03 -0.05
CA PHE A 176 0.35 10.20 -1.39
C PHE A 176 1.80 10.66 -1.41
N ALA A 177 2.24 11.47 -0.46
CA ALA A 177 3.65 11.84 -0.34
C ALA A 177 4.54 10.59 -0.12
N GLN A 178 4.12 9.68 0.78
CA GLN A 178 4.86 8.45 1.07
C GLN A 178 4.84 7.48 -0.12
N LEU A 179 3.67 7.28 -0.73
CA LEU A 179 3.51 6.40 -1.90
C LEU A 179 4.31 6.91 -3.11
N LEU A 180 4.31 8.21 -3.39
CA LEU A 180 5.09 8.80 -4.47
C LEU A 180 6.60 8.75 -4.21
N ALA A 181 7.02 8.94 -2.95
CA ALA A 181 8.43 8.77 -2.57
C ALA A 181 8.88 7.32 -2.77
N PHE A 182 8.04 6.35 -2.39
CA PHE A 182 8.31 4.94 -2.63
C PHE A 182 8.32 4.62 -4.13
N ALA A 183 7.32 5.06 -4.91
CA ALA A 183 7.27 4.83 -6.35
C ALA A 183 8.54 5.30 -7.07
N ARG A 184 9.09 6.45 -6.65
CA ARG A 184 10.38 6.94 -7.18
C ARG A 184 11.53 6.00 -6.83
N ARG A 185 11.64 5.52 -5.58
CA ARG A 185 12.69 4.58 -5.17
C ARG A 185 12.55 3.23 -5.89
N ALA A 186 11.33 2.81 -6.12
CA ALA A 186 10.99 1.59 -6.85
C ALA A 186 11.15 1.74 -8.37
N GLY A 187 11.63 2.87 -8.87
CA GLY A 187 11.80 3.12 -10.29
C GLY A 187 10.51 3.13 -11.10
N ALA A 188 9.34 3.32 -10.46
CA ALA A 188 8.06 3.29 -11.13
C ALA A 188 7.75 4.61 -11.84
N GLY A 189 7.22 4.52 -13.06
CA GLY A 189 6.78 5.66 -13.85
C GLY A 189 5.51 6.29 -13.31
N ARG A 190 4.59 5.48 -12.76
CA ARG A 190 3.29 5.91 -12.24
C ARG A 190 3.01 5.32 -10.86
N LEU A 191 2.10 6.00 -10.14
CA LEU A 191 1.47 5.50 -8.93
C LEU A 191 -0.04 5.34 -9.19
N ALA A 192 -0.56 4.15 -8.97
CA ALA A 192 -1.99 3.88 -9.02
C ALA A 192 -2.55 3.62 -7.61
N THR A 193 -3.84 3.91 -7.43
CA THR A 193 -4.58 3.59 -6.22
C THR A 193 -6.02 3.23 -6.55
N GLY A 194 -6.68 2.49 -5.67
CA GLY A 194 -8.10 2.11 -5.79
C GLY A 194 -9.08 3.25 -5.49
N HIS A 195 -8.69 4.51 -5.53
CA HIS A 195 -9.61 5.61 -5.33
C HIS A 195 -10.53 5.81 -6.53
N TYR A 196 -11.80 6.04 -6.25
CA TYR A 196 -12.78 6.49 -7.24
C TYR A 196 -12.60 8.00 -7.45
N ALA A 197 -11.77 8.36 -8.40
CA ALA A 197 -11.51 9.73 -8.83
C ALA A 197 -10.99 9.67 -10.28
N ARG A 198 -10.97 10.80 -10.98
CA ARG A 198 -10.44 10.91 -12.34
C ARG A 198 -9.45 12.04 -12.43
N THR A 199 -8.58 11.96 -13.43
CA THR A 199 -7.82 13.10 -13.92
C THR A 199 -8.33 13.47 -15.30
N VAL A 200 -8.59 14.76 -15.53
CA VAL A 200 -9.07 15.29 -16.81
C VAL A 200 -8.17 16.43 -17.24
N GLU A 201 -7.97 16.55 -18.53
CA GLU A 201 -7.26 17.69 -19.09
C GLU A 201 -8.28 18.77 -19.49
N ARG A 202 -8.05 19.99 -19.02
CA ARG A 202 -8.85 21.15 -19.37
C ARG A 202 -7.95 22.38 -19.47
N ASP A 203 -8.04 23.08 -20.60
CA ASP A 203 -7.26 24.28 -20.89
C ASP A 203 -5.73 24.07 -20.69
N GLY A 204 -5.21 22.90 -21.14
CA GLY A 204 -3.81 22.51 -21.00
C GLY A 204 -3.36 22.19 -19.58
N ARG A 205 -4.32 22.03 -18.65
CA ARG A 205 -4.06 21.67 -17.25
C ARG A 205 -4.68 20.34 -16.91
N LEU A 206 -3.91 19.50 -16.22
CA LEU A 206 -4.43 18.27 -15.64
C LEU A 206 -5.10 18.59 -14.30
N LEU A 207 -6.37 18.23 -14.18
CA LEU A 207 -7.22 18.51 -13.03
C LEU A 207 -7.74 17.22 -12.43
N LEU A 208 -7.97 17.23 -11.11
CA LEU A 208 -8.72 16.19 -10.41
C LEU A 208 -10.21 16.38 -10.70
N ALA A 209 -10.91 15.31 -11.04
CA ALA A 209 -12.33 15.31 -11.33
C ALA A 209 -13.05 14.20 -10.53
N ARG A 210 -14.36 14.34 -10.39
CA ARG A 210 -15.22 13.33 -9.77
C ARG A 210 -15.17 12.02 -10.55
N ALA A 211 -15.34 10.90 -9.83
CA ALA A 211 -15.54 9.60 -10.44
C ALA A 211 -16.83 9.53 -11.27
N ALA A 212 -16.90 8.55 -12.18
CA ALA A 212 -18.13 8.25 -12.91
C ALA A 212 -19.23 7.71 -11.98
N ASP A 213 -18.86 6.93 -10.97
CA ASP A 213 -19.78 6.53 -9.87
C ASP A 213 -19.84 7.63 -8.82
N GLU A 214 -20.88 8.49 -8.90
CA GLU A 214 -21.06 9.59 -7.95
C GLU A 214 -21.28 9.11 -6.50
N ARG A 215 -21.81 7.90 -6.31
CA ARG A 215 -22.06 7.33 -4.97
C ARG A 215 -20.75 6.89 -4.29
N LYS A 216 -19.73 6.63 -5.08
CA LYS A 216 -18.40 6.17 -4.63
C LYS A 216 -17.32 7.24 -4.80
N ASP A 217 -17.67 8.43 -5.29
CA ASP A 217 -16.71 9.49 -5.51
C ASP A 217 -15.87 9.78 -4.28
N GLN A 218 -14.56 9.75 -4.45
CA GLN A 218 -13.55 10.01 -3.42
C GLN A 218 -12.63 11.17 -3.78
N SER A 219 -12.98 11.93 -4.83
CA SER A 219 -12.18 13.08 -5.26
C SER A 219 -12.00 14.11 -4.15
N TYR A 220 -13.00 14.28 -3.27
CA TYR A 220 -12.93 15.19 -2.12
C TYR A 220 -11.81 14.82 -1.12
N MET A 221 -11.49 13.52 -0.97
CA MET A 221 -10.39 13.07 -0.11
C MET A 221 -9.02 13.50 -0.65
N LEU A 222 -8.96 13.84 -1.93
CA LEU A 222 -7.76 14.24 -2.65
C LEU A 222 -7.66 15.76 -2.82
N ALA A 223 -8.58 16.53 -2.27
CA ALA A 223 -8.69 17.98 -2.46
C ALA A 223 -7.43 18.77 -2.06
N THR A 224 -6.62 18.24 -1.15
CA THR A 224 -5.36 18.88 -0.71
C THR A 224 -4.12 18.30 -1.38
N LEU A 225 -4.31 17.44 -2.40
CA LEU A 225 -3.20 16.91 -3.19
C LEU A 225 -2.58 18.00 -4.06
N ASP A 226 -1.25 18.10 -4.04
CA ASP A 226 -0.53 19.04 -4.89
C ASP A 226 -0.73 18.69 -6.38
N PRO A 227 -1.29 19.61 -7.21
CA PRO A 227 -1.59 19.35 -8.62
C PRO A 227 -0.40 18.86 -9.45
N LYS A 228 0.84 19.22 -9.08
CA LYS A 228 2.05 18.74 -9.78
C LYS A 228 2.22 17.22 -9.74
N HIS A 229 1.56 16.55 -8.80
CA HIS A 229 1.62 15.09 -8.69
C HIS A 229 0.65 14.36 -9.62
N LEU A 230 -0.38 15.04 -10.14
CA LEU A 230 -1.43 14.41 -10.96
C LEU A 230 -0.87 13.69 -12.19
N GLN A 231 0.19 14.22 -12.81
CA GLN A 231 0.84 13.60 -13.97
C GLN A 231 1.41 12.20 -13.70
N ARG A 232 1.72 11.90 -12.44
CA ARG A 232 2.24 10.60 -12.01
C ARG A 232 1.18 9.71 -11.38
N LEU A 233 -0.03 10.20 -11.22
CA LEU A 233 -1.13 9.47 -10.59
C LEU A 233 -2.04 8.85 -11.64
N TRP A 234 -2.53 7.67 -11.30
CA TRP A 234 -3.53 6.98 -12.06
C TRP A 234 -4.60 6.41 -11.12
N PHE A 235 -5.85 6.63 -11.46
CA PHE A 235 -7.02 6.15 -10.74
C PHE A 235 -7.79 5.17 -11.64
N PRO A 236 -7.42 3.88 -11.67
CA PRO A 236 -7.96 2.90 -12.62
C PRO A 236 -9.45 2.69 -12.51
N LEU A 237 -10.06 3.03 -11.37
CA LEU A 237 -11.47 2.82 -11.07
C LEU A 237 -12.33 4.06 -11.33
N GLY A 238 -11.73 5.15 -11.77
CA GLY A 238 -12.44 6.42 -11.88
C GLY A 238 -13.57 6.45 -12.90
N GLU A 239 -13.49 5.61 -13.92
CA GLU A 239 -14.48 5.55 -15.02
C GLU A 239 -15.51 4.42 -14.85
N GLN A 240 -15.46 3.65 -13.76
CA GLN A 240 -16.34 2.49 -13.56
C GLN A 240 -17.15 2.58 -12.26
N THR A 241 -18.23 1.79 -12.21
CA THR A 241 -19.05 1.67 -11.00
C THR A 241 -18.46 0.67 -10.02
N LYS A 242 -18.95 0.71 -8.79
CA LYS A 242 -18.55 -0.27 -7.76
C LYS A 242 -18.99 -1.69 -8.12
N GLU A 243 -20.14 -1.86 -8.75
CA GLU A 243 -20.65 -3.14 -9.22
C GLU A 243 -19.71 -3.72 -10.28
N GLN A 244 -19.25 -2.90 -11.22
CA GLN A 244 -18.25 -3.31 -12.24
C GLN A 244 -16.94 -3.73 -11.58
N THR A 245 -16.44 -2.97 -10.60
CA THR A 245 -15.23 -3.33 -9.86
C THR A 245 -15.38 -4.69 -9.16
N ARG A 246 -16.51 -4.97 -8.50
CA ARG A 246 -16.75 -6.27 -7.88
C ARG A 246 -16.84 -7.40 -8.90
N ALA A 247 -17.53 -7.18 -10.01
CA ALA A 247 -17.63 -8.16 -11.08
C ALA A 247 -16.24 -8.52 -11.68
N GLU A 248 -15.38 -7.52 -11.89
CA GLU A 248 -14.00 -7.75 -12.34
C GLU A 248 -13.20 -8.56 -11.31
N ALA A 249 -13.34 -8.24 -10.01
CA ALA A 249 -12.67 -8.98 -8.94
C ALA A 249 -13.09 -10.46 -8.89
N VAL A 250 -14.39 -10.73 -9.02
CA VAL A 250 -14.94 -12.10 -9.08
C VAL A 250 -14.46 -12.84 -10.34
N ALA A 251 -14.54 -12.18 -11.51
CA ALA A 251 -14.11 -12.78 -12.77
C ALA A 251 -12.60 -13.13 -12.78
N ALA A 252 -11.78 -12.33 -12.06
CA ALA A 252 -10.36 -12.59 -11.90
C ALA A 252 -10.03 -13.58 -10.76
N GLY A 253 -11.02 -14.11 -10.04
CA GLY A 253 -10.82 -15.05 -8.93
C GLY A 253 -10.08 -14.45 -7.73
N LEU A 254 -10.19 -13.13 -7.52
CA LEU A 254 -9.51 -12.47 -6.39
C LEU A 254 -10.17 -12.87 -5.07
N ALA A 255 -9.40 -13.41 -4.14
CA ALA A 255 -9.89 -13.85 -2.82
C ALA A 255 -10.56 -12.72 -2.00
N VAL A 256 -10.22 -11.45 -2.30
CA VAL A 256 -10.77 -10.27 -1.64
C VAL A 256 -12.08 -9.76 -2.26
N ALA A 257 -12.63 -10.42 -3.29
CA ALA A 257 -13.81 -9.96 -4.02
C ALA A 257 -15.05 -9.77 -3.12
N GLU A 258 -15.22 -10.62 -2.11
CA GLU A 258 -16.34 -10.59 -1.16
C GLU A 258 -16.04 -9.81 0.13
N ARG A 259 -14.81 -9.30 0.28
CA ARG A 259 -14.41 -8.60 1.49
C ARG A 259 -15.23 -7.32 1.69
N ALA A 260 -15.68 -7.12 2.94
CA ALA A 260 -16.41 -5.91 3.34
C ALA A 260 -15.54 -4.65 3.20
N GLU A 261 -16.16 -3.53 2.89
CA GLU A 261 -15.47 -2.24 2.78
C GLU A 261 -15.14 -1.67 4.16
N SER A 262 -13.97 -1.07 4.29
CA SER A 262 -13.63 -0.26 5.46
C SER A 262 -14.34 1.09 5.36
N GLN A 263 -15.18 1.41 6.34
CA GLN A 263 -15.99 2.64 6.34
C GLN A 263 -15.52 3.69 7.35
N GLU A 264 -14.55 3.36 8.21
CA GLU A 264 -14.13 4.20 9.32
C GLU A 264 -12.71 4.74 9.14
N ALA A 265 -12.42 5.86 9.82
CA ALA A 265 -11.05 6.35 9.92
C ALA A 265 -10.21 5.29 10.65
N CYS A 266 -9.09 4.90 10.06
CA CYS A 266 -8.30 3.71 10.42
C CYS A 266 -7.76 3.69 11.88
N PHE A 267 -7.82 4.80 12.61
CA PHE A 267 -7.39 4.92 14.02
C PHE A 267 -8.55 5.25 14.99
N LEU A 268 -9.79 5.25 14.51
CA LEU A 268 -10.99 5.47 15.32
C LEU A 268 -11.80 4.19 15.53
N ALA A 269 -11.29 3.04 15.13
CA ALA A 269 -11.94 1.76 15.32
C ALA A 269 -11.97 1.42 16.83
N GLY A 270 -13.11 1.61 17.44
CA GLY A 270 -13.43 1.28 18.82
C GLY A 270 -14.94 1.36 19.02
N GLU A 271 -15.48 0.62 19.96
CA GLU A 271 -16.90 0.66 20.30
C GLU A 271 -17.35 2.10 20.60
N ARG A 272 -18.44 2.51 19.97
CA ARG A 272 -19.22 3.70 20.36
C ARG A 272 -20.22 3.32 21.42
#